data_9142ff9db1cae72a4ba3ae94a8682c81
#
_entry.id   9142ff9db1cae72a4ba3ae94a8682c81
#
_cell.length_a   1.000
_cell.length_b   1.000
_cell.length_c   1.000
_cell.angle_alpha   90.00
_cell.angle_beta   90.00
_cell.angle_gamma   90.00
#
_symmetry.space_group_name_H-M   'P 1'
#
loop_
_entity.id
_entity.type
_entity.pdbx_description
1 polymer ?
#
loop_
_entity_poly.entity_id
_entity_poly.type
_entity_poly.pdbx_seq_one_letter_code
_entity_poly.pdbx_strand_id
1 'polypeptide(L)'
;MIIGVLVDEEYHVQDTIISNKMTECIKHIHGSINLIKTKYPDVVIDGSILILRPCAQNGKGIKNYIRLDYVDEKGKNRVRMWNLRQC
;
A
#
# COMPACT_ATOMS: atom_id res chain seq x y z
N MET A 1 -2.08 9.14 14.81
CA MET A 1 -0.89 8.63 14.11
C MET A 1 -1.34 7.70 12.99
N ILE A 2 -0.76 7.84 11.82
CA ILE A 2 -1.08 7.04 10.66
C ILE A 2 0.07 6.06 10.42
N ILE A 3 -0.25 4.78 10.25
CA ILE A 3 0.73 3.74 9.98
C ILE A 3 0.40 3.09 8.65
N GLY A 4 1.35 3.14 7.72
CA GLY A 4 1.26 2.46 6.44
C GLY A 4 2.31 1.35 6.37
N VAL A 5 1.91 0.19 5.89
CA VAL A 5 2.79 -0.96 5.73
C VAL A 5 2.63 -1.52 4.32
N LEU A 6 3.74 -1.66 3.62
CA LEU A 6 3.82 -2.32 2.32
C LEU A 6 4.27 -3.76 2.51
N VAL A 7 3.48 -4.70 2.05
CA VAL A 7 3.81 -6.13 2.11
C VAL A 7 3.85 -6.73 0.70
N ASP A 8 4.55 -7.85 0.59
CA ASP A 8 4.60 -8.64 -0.64
C ASP A 8 3.58 -9.79 -0.61
N GLU A 9 3.62 -10.69 -1.61
CA GLU A 9 2.73 -11.84 -1.75
C GLU A 9 2.82 -12.84 -0.59
N GLU A 10 3.91 -12.82 0.16
CA GLU A 10 4.13 -13.69 1.33
C GLU A 10 3.95 -12.93 2.65
N TYR A 11 3.39 -11.71 2.58
CA TYR A 11 3.20 -10.82 3.73
C TYR A 11 4.50 -10.36 4.40
N HIS A 12 5.62 -10.42 3.68
CA HIS A 12 6.87 -9.83 4.15
C HIS A 12 6.81 -8.31 3.99
N VAL A 13 7.20 -7.59 5.04
CA VAL A 13 7.21 -6.13 5.04
C VAL A 13 8.32 -5.62 4.13
N GLN A 14 7.95 -4.79 3.16
CA GLN A 14 8.87 -4.17 2.20
C GLN A 14 9.15 -2.71 2.54
N ASP A 15 8.20 -2.02 3.14
CA ASP A 15 8.32 -0.62 3.52
C ASP A 15 7.30 -0.25 4.59
N THR A 16 7.58 0.81 5.33
CA THR A 16 6.67 1.37 6.33
C THR A 16 6.72 2.89 6.29
N ILE A 17 5.61 3.53 6.62
CA ILE A 17 5.53 4.96 6.85
C ILE A 17 4.71 5.22 8.11
N ILE A 18 5.21 6.08 8.98
CA ILE A 18 4.51 6.51 10.18
C ILE A 18 4.52 8.04 10.19
N SER A 19 3.34 8.65 10.24
CA SER A 19 3.22 10.11 10.28
C SER A 19 1.91 10.51 10.93
N ASN A 20 1.87 11.72 11.48
CA ASN A 20 0.62 12.33 11.92
C ASN A 20 -0.11 13.07 10.80
N LYS A 21 0.51 13.20 9.64
CA LYS A 21 -0.03 13.93 8.50
C LYS A 21 -0.37 12.98 7.36
N MET A 22 -1.65 12.96 6.98
CA MET A 22 -2.14 12.17 5.85
C MET A 22 -1.41 12.52 4.56
N THR A 23 -1.14 13.81 4.34
CA THR A 23 -0.45 14.28 3.11
C THR A 23 0.93 13.67 2.95
N GLU A 24 1.67 13.48 4.03
CA GLU A 24 2.99 12.83 4.00
C GLU A 24 2.88 11.35 3.67
N CYS A 25 1.90 10.67 4.26
CA CYS A 25 1.65 9.25 3.97
C CYS A 25 1.27 9.05 2.50
N ILE A 26 0.36 9.86 1.98
CA ILE A 26 -0.08 9.78 0.59
C ILE A 26 1.09 10.04 -0.35
N LYS A 27 1.90 11.06 -0.08
CA LYS A 27 3.07 11.38 -0.90
C LYS A 27 4.06 10.23 -0.94
N HIS A 28 4.34 9.62 0.20
CA HIS A 28 5.24 8.46 0.29
C HIS A 28 4.71 7.27 -0.52
N ILE A 29 3.43 6.97 -0.37
CA ILE A 29 2.78 5.85 -1.07
C ILE A 29 2.75 6.09 -2.58
N HIS A 30 2.43 7.30 -3.03
CA HIS A 30 2.47 7.65 -4.45
C HIS A 30 3.88 7.50 -5.02
N GLY A 31 4.91 7.90 -4.28
CA GLY A 31 6.30 7.70 -4.69
C GLY A 31 6.63 6.21 -4.85
N SER A 32 6.20 5.40 -3.92
CA SER A 32 6.37 3.94 -3.96
C SER A 32 5.67 3.32 -5.17
N ILE A 33 4.42 3.71 -5.43
CA ILE A 33 3.65 3.23 -6.58
C ILE A 33 4.32 3.64 -7.88
N ASN A 34 4.78 4.89 -7.98
CA ASN A 34 5.44 5.38 -9.19
C ASN A 34 6.74 4.65 -9.51
N LEU A 35 7.50 4.24 -8.51
CA LEU A 35 8.69 3.42 -8.72
C LEU A 35 8.33 2.07 -9.37
N ILE A 36 7.27 1.44 -8.90
CA ILE A 36 6.79 0.17 -9.46
C ILE A 36 6.26 0.37 -10.87
N LYS A 37 5.45 1.41 -11.11
CA LYS A 37 4.90 1.73 -12.43
C LYS A 37 5.98 2.02 -13.46
N THR A 38 7.04 2.69 -13.05
CA THR A 38 8.16 3.02 -13.94
C THR A 38 8.89 1.76 -14.38
N LYS A 39 9.12 0.84 -13.44
CA LYS A 39 9.82 -0.42 -13.72
C LYS A 39 8.90 -1.44 -14.40
N TYR A 40 7.63 -1.46 -14.05
CA TYR A 40 6.62 -2.42 -14.56
C TYR A 40 5.39 -1.66 -15.05
N PRO A 41 5.43 -1.12 -16.30
CA PRO A 41 4.34 -0.27 -16.81
C PRO A 41 2.98 -0.97 -16.90
N ASP A 42 2.95 -2.31 -17.00
CA ASP A 42 1.73 -3.10 -17.09
C ASP A 42 1.13 -3.47 -15.72
N VAL A 43 1.64 -2.87 -14.64
CA VAL A 43 1.12 -3.11 -13.30
C VAL A 43 -0.37 -2.80 -13.20
N VAL A 44 -1.11 -3.71 -12.58
CA VAL A 44 -2.53 -3.52 -12.29
C VAL A 44 -2.66 -2.98 -10.87
N ILE A 45 -3.32 -1.83 -10.75
CA ILE A 45 -3.51 -1.15 -9.46
C ILE A 45 -4.98 -1.27 -9.08
N ASP A 46 -5.24 -1.84 -7.90
CA ASP A 46 -6.58 -2.01 -7.35
C ASP A 46 -6.64 -1.43 -5.95
N GLY A 47 -7.81 -0.88 -5.61
CA GLY A 47 -8.03 -0.26 -4.31
C GLY A 47 -7.74 1.24 -4.29
N SER A 48 -8.09 1.85 -3.19
CA SER A 48 -7.88 3.28 -2.95
C SER A 48 -7.86 3.57 -1.46
N ILE A 49 -7.26 4.71 -1.12
CA ILE A 49 -7.27 5.22 0.26
C ILE A 49 -8.32 6.31 0.33
N LEU A 50 -9.54 5.95 0.75
CA LEU A 50 -10.64 6.88 0.82
C LEU A 50 -10.92 7.38 2.23
N ILE A 51 -10.85 6.48 3.21
CA ILE A 51 -11.18 6.79 4.60
C ILE A 51 -10.24 6.01 5.51
N LEU A 52 -9.59 6.69 6.43
CA LEU A 52 -8.85 6.04 7.51
C LEU A 52 -9.78 5.81 8.69
N ARG A 53 -9.75 4.60 9.21
CA ARG A 53 -10.51 4.26 10.41
C ARG A 53 -9.57 4.14 11.61
N PRO A 54 -10.03 4.55 12.80
CA PRO A 54 -9.25 4.36 14.02
C PRO A 54 -8.94 2.88 14.26
N CYS A 55 -7.77 2.61 14.80
CA CYS A 55 -7.33 1.25 15.11
C CYS A 55 -8.26 0.51 16.08
N ALA A 56 -8.97 1.25 16.94
CA ALA A 56 -9.87 0.68 17.93
C ALA A 56 -11.21 0.22 17.37
N GLN A 57 -11.50 0.48 16.10
CA GLN A 57 -12.72 -0.02 15.48
C GLN A 57 -12.50 -1.45 15.01
N ASN A 58 -13.22 -2.36 15.63
CA ASN A 58 -13.21 -3.78 15.30
C ASN A 58 -13.33 -4.00 13.80
N GLY A 59 -12.34 -4.56 13.20
CA GLY A 59 -12.16 -5.04 11.85
C GLY A 59 -13.29 -5.16 10.82
N LYS A 60 -14.46 -4.63 11.08
CA LYS A 60 -15.61 -4.54 10.17
C LYS A 60 -15.57 -3.24 9.39
N GLY A 61 -14.40 -2.74 9.09
CA GLY A 61 -14.24 -1.52 8.35
C GLY A 61 -13.83 -1.75 6.91
N ILE A 62 -14.08 -0.73 6.09
CA ILE A 62 -13.53 -0.66 4.75
C ILE A 62 -12.01 -0.77 4.87
N LYS A 63 -11.44 -1.78 4.22
CA LYS A 63 -9.98 -1.94 4.18
C LYS A 63 -9.41 -0.83 3.30
N ASN A 64 -8.58 0.02 3.89
CA ASN A 64 -7.82 1.00 3.14
C ASN A 64 -6.55 0.34 2.63
N TYR A 65 -6.59 -0.19 1.41
CA TYR A 65 -5.45 -0.82 0.80
C TYR A 65 -5.31 -0.40 -0.66
N ILE A 66 -4.09 -0.42 -1.14
CA ILE A 66 -3.78 -0.34 -2.56
C ILE A 66 -2.95 -1.55 -2.90
N ARG A 67 -3.46 -2.38 -3.79
CA ARG A 67 -2.81 -3.59 -4.26
C ARG A 67 -2.24 -3.35 -5.65
N LEU A 68 -0.99 -3.78 -5.85
CA LEU A 68 -0.30 -3.74 -7.13
C LEU A 68 0.06 -5.17 -7.53
N ASP A 69 -0.38 -5.57 -8.71
CA ASP A 69 -0.06 -6.87 -9.30
C ASP A 69 0.77 -6.65 -10.56
N TYR A 70 1.90 -7.33 -10.67
CA TYR A 70 2.78 -7.23 -11.83
C TYR A 70 3.55 -8.52 -12.04
N VAL A 71 4.14 -8.65 -13.24
CA VAL A 71 5.02 -9.77 -13.58
C VAL A 71 6.45 -9.24 -13.63
N ASP A 72 7.36 -9.87 -12.88
CA ASP A 72 8.76 -9.44 -12.83
C ASP A 72 9.58 -9.92 -14.04
N GLU A 73 10.86 -9.61 -14.07
CA GLU A 73 11.78 -9.95 -15.16
C GLU A 73 11.92 -11.45 -15.36
N LYS A 74 11.64 -12.23 -14.32
CA LYS A 74 11.71 -13.69 -14.35
C LYS A 74 10.40 -14.35 -14.76
N GLY A 75 9.38 -13.55 -15.10
CA GLY A 75 8.04 -14.05 -15.44
C GLY A 75 7.22 -14.46 -14.22
N LYS A 76 7.65 -14.12 -13.02
CA LYS A 76 6.93 -14.45 -11.78
C LYS A 76 5.89 -13.39 -11.46
N ASN A 77 4.69 -13.83 -11.08
CA ASN A 77 3.65 -12.95 -10.58
C ASN A 77 4.03 -12.40 -9.21
N ARG A 78 4.05 -11.07 -9.09
CA ARG A 78 4.40 -10.38 -7.85
C ARG A 78 3.23 -9.52 -7.39
N VAL A 79 3.16 -9.37 -6.07
CA VAL A 79 2.16 -8.52 -5.40
C VAL A 79 2.87 -7.57 -4.45
N ARG A 80 2.40 -6.33 -4.43
CA ARG A 80 2.74 -5.36 -3.40
C ARG A 80 1.44 -4.73 -2.93
N MET A 81 1.27 -4.61 -1.61
CA MET A 81 0.03 -4.06 -1.07
C MET A 81 0.32 -3.10 0.08
N TRP A 82 -0.13 -1.86 -0.07
CA TRP A 82 -0.14 -0.88 0.99
C TRP A 82 -1.40 -1.02 1.83
N ASN A 83 -1.23 -1.13 3.13
CA ASN A 83 -2.31 -1.11 4.11
C ASN A 83 -2.11 0.08 5.04
N LEU A 84 -3.14 0.89 5.24
CA LEU A 84 -3.08 2.05 6.12
C LEU A 84 -4.05 1.92 7.27
N ARG A 85 -3.59 2.36 8.44
CA ARG A 85 -4.40 2.45 9.65
C ARG A 85 -4.13 3.78 10.34
N GLN A 86 -5.16 4.31 10.99
CA GLN A 86 -5.04 5.47 11.86
C GLN A 86 -5.21 5.01 13.30
N CYS A 87 -4.25 5.34 14.12
CA CYS A 87 -4.26 5.00 15.55
C CYS A 87 -4.25 6.23 16.42
#